data_f36c6a54d6fa4d0f40233065f4871a2c
#
_entry.id   f36c6a54d6fa4d0f40233065f4871a2c
#
_cell.length_a   1.000
_cell.length_b   1.000
_cell.length_c   1.000
_cell.angle_alpha   90.00
_cell.angle_beta   90.00
_cell.angle_gamma   90.00
#
_symmetry.space_group_name_H-M   'P 1'
#
loop_
_entity.id
_entity.type
_entity.pdbx_description
1 polymer ?
#
loop_
_entity_poly.entity_id
_entity_poly.type
_entity_poly.pdbx_seq_one_letter_code
_entity_poly.pdbx_strand_id
1 'polypeptide(L)'
;MSESPVSALWSNFLGESPRWYKQTIIAFLVLNPFILLGAGPVVAGWALVGEFIFTLALALRCYPLQPGGLLAIEGILLGLADPHSVYHEAEANFEVILLLMFMVAGIYFMKDLLLFVFTKILLNVRSKKFLAFLFSIVSAVLSAFLDALTVTAVLISVGVGFYAVFHRVASGASLSDQQHDHTHDRAVNTASENDLETFRAFLRSLLMHGAVGTALGGVCTLVGEPQNLLIASVAGWDFQTFFMNMAPITMPVLVCGLITCVLLEMTGWFDYGALMPANVRQVLVEFDEGQQSSATPRTKMKLLVQAVVAGILVFSLALHLAAVGLIGLLVIVLLTAFNGITDEHDIGHAFQEALPFTALLVVFFAVVAVIHEQHLFTPVIDAVLAMSDEVRPAMFFLANGLLSAISDNVFVATVYISEIDAALKAGEIDRAEFDRLAIAINTGTNLPSVATPNGQAAFLFLLTSALAPLIRLSYGTMVVMALPYTIVLTGVGLLAVTIAL
;
A
#
# COMPACT_ATOMS: atom_id res chain seq x y z
N MET A 1 25.49 -24.36 27.13
CA MET A 1 24.98 -23.53 28.24
C MET A 1 23.47 -23.49 28.08
N SER A 2 22.73 -23.94 29.11
CA SER A 2 21.26 -23.85 29.08
C SER A 2 20.86 -22.37 29.13
N GLU A 3 20.14 -21.92 28.16
CA GLU A 3 19.60 -20.57 28.11
C GLU A 3 18.67 -20.36 29.32
N SER A 4 18.81 -19.24 30.03
CA SER A 4 17.92 -18.98 31.19
C SER A 4 16.51 -18.65 30.65
N PRO A 5 15.42 -18.99 31.41
CA PRO A 5 14.06 -18.67 30.99
C PRO A 5 13.84 -17.19 30.68
N VAL A 6 14.50 -16.28 31.38
CA VAL A 6 14.44 -14.84 31.16
C VAL A 6 15.14 -14.48 29.86
N SER A 7 16.30 -15.09 29.55
CA SER A 7 17.00 -14.88 28.28
C SER A 7 16.16 -15.38 27.09
N ALA A 8 15.53 -16.55 27.24
CA ALA A 8 14.66 -17.11 26.23
C ALA A 8 13.41 -16.21 25.99
N LEU A 9 12.77 -15.71 27.06
CA LEU A 9 11.65 -14.77 26.95
C LEU A 9 12.06 -13.48 26.24
N TRP A 10 13.22 -12.93 26.60
CA TRP A 10 13.76 -11.74 25.93
C TRP A 10 14.07 -11.99 24.45
N SER A 11 14.61 -13.14 24.12
CA SER A 11 14.87 -13.56 22.74
C SER A 11 13.57 -13.62 21.92
N ASN A 12 12.53 -14.21 22.49
CA ASN A 12 11.23 -14.40 21.86
C ASN A 12 10.42 -13.08 21.73
N PHE A 13 10.59 -12.14 22.68
CA PHE A 13 9.86 -10.87 22.64
C PHE A 13 10.18 -10.10 21.36
N LEU A 14 9.17 -9.81 20.55
CA LEU A 14 9.24 -9.17 19.23
C LEU A 14 10.28 -9.80 18.26
N GLY A 15 10.55 -11.10 18.39
CA GLY A 15 11.36 -11.90 17.47
C GLY A 15 12.75 -11.33 17.18
N GLU A 16 13.10 -11.19 15.89
CA GLU A 16 14.41 -10.69 15.42
C GLU A 16 14.56 -9.16 15.42
N SER A 17 13.62 -8.43 16.02
CA SER A 17 13.68 -6.97 16.10
C SER A 17 14.93 -6.49 16.86
N PRO A 18 15.51 -5.33 16.50
CA PRO A 18 16.70 -4.79 17.14
C PRO A 18 16.52 -4.63 18.67
N ARG A 19 17.57 -4.87 19.45
CA ARG A 19 17.52 -4.77 20.92
C ARG A 19 17.02 -3.41 21.41
N TRP A 20 17.47 -2.34 20.81
CA TRP A 20 17.05 -0.99 21.17
C TRP A 20 15.53 -0.82 20.95
N TYR A 21 14.97 -1.36 19.86
CA TYR A 21 13.53 -1.31 19.58
C TYR A 21 12.71 -2.03 20.64
N LYS A 22 13.12 -3.28 20.99
CA LYS A 22 12.49 -4.05 22.08
C LYS A 22 12.50 -3.28 23.42
N GLN A 23 13.65 -2.66 23.74
CA GLN A 23 13.79 -1.84 24.96
C GLN A 23 12.87 -0.62 24.92
N THR A 24 12.74 0.06 23.76
CA THR A 24 11.85 1.20 23.60
C THR A 24 10.39 0.81 23.81
N ILE A 25 9.91 -0.29 23.23
CA ILE A 25 8.53 -0.75 23.43
C ILE A 25 8.27 -1.08 24.91
N ILE A 26 9.19 -1.76 25.58
CA ILE A 26 9.06 -2.02 27.03
C ILE A 26 9.07 -0.70 27.84
N ALA A 27 9.92 0.26 27.45
CA ALA A 27 9.94 1.55 28.11
C ALA A 27 8.61 2.27 27.98
N PHE A 28 7.98 2.25 26.81
CA PHE A 28 6.63 2.79 26.59
C PHE A 28 5.62 2.16 27.52
N LEU A 29 5.50 0.81 27.48
CA LEU A 29 4.58 0.06 28.35
C LEU A 29 4.81 0.29 29.86
N VAL A 30 6.02 0.58 30.26
CA VAL A 30 6.32 0.89 31.69
C VAL A 30 6.01 2.35 32.01
N LEU A 31 6.23 3.28 31.09
CA LEU A 31 6.07 4.72 31.33
C LEU A 31 4.60 5.17 31.28
N ASN A 32 3.76 4.57 30.44
CA ASN A 32 2.38 4.98 30.25
C ASN A 32 1.55 4.99 31.54
N PRO A 33 1.59 3.99 32.44
CA PRO A 33 0.91 4.07 33.73
C PRO A 33 1.35 5.26 34.59
N PHE A 34 2.66 5.59 34.57
CA PHE A 34 3.17 6.75 35.32
C PHE A 34 2.76 8.08 34.69
N ILE A 35 2.71 8.15 33.34
CA ILE A 35 2.20 9.34 32.63
C ILE A 35 0.72 9.55 32.97
N LEU A 36 -0.08 8.48 32.96
CA LEU A 36 -1.49 8.56 33.34
C LEU A 36 -1.67 9.07 34.77
N LEU A 37 -0.93 8.52 35.74
CA LEU A 37 -1.03 8.91 37.15
C LEU A 37 -0.51 10.32 37.41
N GLY A 38 0.54 10.77 36.72
CA GLY A 38 1.19 12.04 36.95
C GLY A 38 0.65 13.21 36.13
N ALA A 39 0.25 12.95 34.87
CA ALA A 39 -0.13 14.01 33.93
C ALA A 39 -1.58 13.88 33.42
N GLY A 40 -2.28 12.79 33.76
CA GLY A 40 -3.69 12.59 33.43
C GLY A 40 -3.93 11.90 32.08
N PRO A 41 -5.22 11.57 31.79
CA PRO A 41 -5.57 10.69 30.68
C PRO A 41 -5.32 11.31 29.29
N VAL A 42 -5.50 12.61 29.12
CA VAL A 42 -5.26 13.31 27.85
C VAL A 42 -3.78 13.23 27.46
N VAL A 43 -2.87 13.46 28.41
CA VAL A 43 -1.42 13.40 28.13
C VAL A 43 -0.98 11.94 27.89
N ALA A 44 -1.53 10.99 28.64
CA ALA A 44 -1.30 9.58 28.42
C ALA A 44 -1.82 9.11 27.06
N GLY A 45 -3.00 9.59 26.62
CA GLY A 45 -3.55 9.33 25.30
C GLY A 45 -2.64 9.86 24.17
N TRP A 46 -2.17 11.10 24.27
CA TRP A 46 -1.21 11.66 23.30
C TRP A 46 0.12 10.90 23.27
N ALA A 47 0.64 10.47 24.44
CA ALA A 47 1.82 9.63 24.51
C ALA A 47 1.61 8.31 23.76
N LEU A 48 0.51 7.61 24.05
CA LEU A 48 0.14 6.35 23.39
C LEU A 48 -0.01 6.50 21.86
N VAL A 49 -0.65 7.57 21.39
CA VAL A 49 -0.75 7.87 19.94
C VAL A 49 0.63 8.12 19.32
N GLY A 50 1.48 8.90 19.98
CA GLY A 50 2.85 9.16 19.52
C GLY A 50 3.70 7.88 19.46
N GLU A 51 3.58 7.01 20.46
CA GLU A 51 4.24 5.69 20.53
C GLU A 51 3.70 4.74 19.46
N PHE A 52 2.41 4.78 19.20
CA PHE A 52 1.80 4.01 18.12
C PHE A 52 2.32 4.45 16.75
N ILE A 53 2.37 5.77 16.48
CA ILE A 53 2.97 6.33 15.26
C ILE A 53 4.44 5.91 15.14
N PHE A 54 5.19 5.87 16.24
CA PHE A 54 6.56 5.34 16.26
C PHE A 54 6.61 3.88 15.77
N THR A 55 5.66 3.02 16.17
CA THR A 55 5.62 1.63 15.69
C THR A 55 5.33 1.55 14.18
N LEU A 56 4.46 2.42 13.66
CA LEU A 56 4.16 2.50 12.23
C LEU A 56 5.36 3.03 11.43
N ALA A 57 6.00 4.09 11.90
CA ALA A 57 7.20 4.67 11.27
C ALA A 57 8.38 3.68 11.22
N LEU A 58 8.42 2.71 12.10
CA LEU A 58 9.45 1.68 12.20
C LEU A 58 8.97 0.29 11.75
N ALA A 59 7.95 0.22 10.90
CA ALA A 59 7.39 -1.03 10.36
C ALA A 59 8.45 -1.93 9.69
N LEU A 60 9.51 -1.36 9.13
CA LEU A 60 10.66 -2.09 8.59
C LEU A 60 11.51 -2.83 9.66
N ARG A 61 11.36 -2.48 10.94
CA ARG A 61 12.10 -3.10 12.06
C ARG A 61 11.30 -4.17 12.77
N CYS A 62 10.00 -3.97 12.84
CA CYS A 62 9.03 -4.89 13.41
C CYS A 62 7.67 -4.60 12.79
N TYR A 63 6.96 -5.63 12.35
CA TYR A 63 5.61 -5.44 11.84
C TYR A 63 4.71 -4.83 12.94
N PRO A 64 3.96 -3.77 12.66
CA PRO A 64 3.31 -2.94 13.70
C PRO A 64 2.23 -3.64 14.53
N LEU A 65 1.70 -4.78 14.05
CA LEU A 65 0.63 -5.51 14.73
C LEU A 65 0.98 -5.85 16.19
N GLN A 66 2.19 -6.39 16.42
CA GLN A 66 2.57 -6.83 17.75
C GLN A 66 2.88 -5.65 18.69
N PRO A 67 3.81 -4.73 18.37
CA PRO A 67 4.11 -3.63 19.26
C PRO A 67 2.94 -2.63 19.37
N GLY A 68 2.25 -2.31 18.30
CA GLY A 68 1.05 -1.48 18.31
C GLY A 68 -0.12 -2.11 19.06
N GLY A 69 -0.31 -3.43 18.90
CA GLY A 69 -1.31 -4.19 19.64
C GLY A 69 -1.07 -4.21 21.16
N LEU A 70 0.20 -4.30 21.59
CA LEU A 70 0.54 -4.19 23.02
C LEU A 70 0.17 -2.81 23.59
N LEU A 71 0.46 -1.75 22.88
CA LEU A 71 0.08 -0.38 23.26
C LEU A 71 -1.44 -0.19 23.29
N ALA A 72 -2.15 -0.72 22.30
CA ALA A 72 -3.62 -0.65 22.26
C ALA A 72 -4.25 -1.42 23.45
N ILE A 73 -3.75 -2.63 23.77
CA ILE A 73 -4.19 -3.41 24.92
C ILE A 73 -3.91 -2.63 26.21
N GLU A 74 -2.73 -2.04 26.34
CA GLU A 74 -2.38 -1.21 27.49
C GLU A 74 -3.32 -0.02 27.64
N GLY A 75 -3.64 0.70 26.54
CA GLY A 75 -4.60 1.80 26.55
C GLY A 75 -5.95 1.42 27.13
N ILE A 76 -6.46 0.23 26.74
CA ILE A 76 -7.72 -0.33 27.30
C ILE A 76 -7.56 -0.67 28.78
N LEU A 77 -6.46 -1.34 29.15
CA LEU A 77 -6.22 -1.76 30.55
C LEU A 77 -6.05 -0.54 31.49
N LEU A 78 -5.52 0.56 30.98
CA LEU A 78 -5.38 1.81 31.70
C LEU A 78 -6.67 2.64 31.76
N GLY A 79 -7.74 2.20 31.09
CA GLY A 79 -9.01 2.92 31.03
C GLY A 79 -8.98 4.17 30.14
N LEU A 80 -8.06 4.23 29.17
CA LEU A 80 -8.02 5.31 28.16
C LEU A 80 -9.11 5.11 27.09
N ALA A 81 -9.56 3.87 26.88
CA ALA A 81 -10.73 3.53 26.07
C ALA A 81 -11.46 2.32 26.67
N ASP A 82 -12.78 2.26 26.48
CA ASP A 82 -13.61 1.13 26.87
C ASP A 82 -13.53 0.03 25.79
N PRO A 83 -13.45 -1.27 26.15
CA PRO A 83 -13.52 -2.36 25.18
C PRO A 83 -14.76 -2.32 24.27
N HIS A 84 -15.87 -1.79 24.77
CA HIS A 84 -17.11 -1.65 24.00
C HIS A 84 -16.95 -0.59 22.90
N SER A 85 -16.23 0.50 23.16
CA SER A 85 -15.94 1.54 22.16
C SER A 85 -15.08 0.97 21.03
N VAL A 86 -14.08 0.14 21.35
CA VAL A 86 -13.26 -0.56 20.35
C VAL A 86 -14.12 -1.49 19.47
N TYR A 87 -15.04 -2.22 20.10
CA TYR A 87 -15.96 -3.09 19.37
C TYR A 87 -16.87 -2.27 18.44
N HIS A 88 -17.38 -1.14 18.92
CA HIS A 88 -18.23 -0.24 18.14
C HIS A 88 -17.49 0.35 16.93
N GLU A 89 -16.23 0.75 17.09
CA GLU A 89 -15.37 1.21 15.97
C GLU A 89 -15.19 0.10 14.92
N ALA A 90 -14.94 -1.15 15.35
CA ALA A 90 -14.83 -2.27 14.43
C ALA A 90 -16.15 -2.60 13.73
N GLU A 91 -17.29 -2.51 14.42
CA GLU A 91 -18.62 -2.73 13.86
C GLU A 91 -18.98 -1.64 12.84
N ALA A 92 -18.71 -0.37 13.16
CA ALA A 92 -18.94 0.76 12.26
C ALA A 92 -18.14 0.63 10.95
N ASN A 93 -16.96 -0.01 11.00
CA ASN A 93 -16.07 -0.19 9.86
C ASN A 93 -16.05 -1.64 9.31
N PHE A 94 -17.11 -2.41 9.56
CA PHE A 94 -17.18 -3.83 9.17
C PHE A 94 -17.05 -4.04 7.66
N GLU A 95 -17.58 -3.13 6.83
CA GLU A 95 -17.44 -3.20 5.37
C GLU A 95 -15.97 -3.10 4.92
N VAL A 96 -15.15 -2.30 5.61
CA VAL A 96 -13.71 -2.18 5.34
C VAL A 96 -13.00 -3.49 5.68
N ILE A 97 -13.37 -4.13 6.81
CA ILE A 97 -12.85 -5.44 7.19
C ILE A 97 -13.19 -6.49 6.12
N LEU A 98 -14.44 -6.54 5.67
CA LEU A 98 -14.87 -7.47 4.61
C LEU A 98 -14.18 -7.21 3.28
N LEU A 99 -13.97 -5.93 2.91
CA LEU A 99 -13.20 -5.58 1.72
C LEU A 99 -11.78 -6.16 1.80
N LEU A 100 -11.06 -5.87 2.89
CA LEU A 100 -9.69 -6.35 3.05
C LEU A 100 -9.61 -7.88 3.00
N MET A 101 -10.55 -8.57 3.66
CA MET A 101 -10.55 -10.03 3.67
C MET A 101 -10.86 -10.63 2.31
N PHE A 102 -11.93 -10.19 1.65
CA PHE A 102 -12.42 -10.87 0.47
C PHE A 102 -11.89 -10.28 -0.85
N MET A 103 -11.68 -8.97 -0.92
CA MET A 103 -11.18 -8.37 -2.16
C MET A 103 -9.71 -8.75 -2.36
N VAL A 104 -8.85 -8.60 -1.34
CA VAL A 104 -7.43 -8.97 -1.43
C VAL A 104 -7.28 -10.47 -1.74
N ALA A 105 -8.03 -11.34 -1.03
CA ALA A 105 -8.03 -12.77 -1.32
C ALA A 105 -8.58 -13.09 -2.72
N GLY A 106 -9.60 -12.36 -3.20
CA GLY A 106 -10.15 -12.54 -4.54
C GLY A 106 -9.15 -12.20 -5.64
N ILE A 107 -8.44 -11.10 -5.47
CA ILE A 107 -7.44 -10.62 -6.42
C ILE A 107 -6.22 -11.54 -6.46
N TYR A 108 -5.86 -12.21 -5.37
CA TYR A 108 -4.82 -13.24 -5.35
C TYR A 108 -4.97 -14.26 -6.48
N PHE A 109 -6.21 -14.68 -6.80
CA PHE A 109 -6.49 -15.62 -7.87
C PHE A 109 -6.43 -15.01 -9.28
N MET A 110 -6.24 -13.70 -9.42
CA MET A 110 -6.05 -13.00 -10.72
C MET A 110 -4.59 -12.80 -11.09
N LYS A 111 -3.66 -13.16 -10.21
CA LYS A 111 -2.24 -12.80 -10.39
C LYS A 111 -1.61 -13.36 -11.68
N ASP A 112 -2.08 -14.49 -12.19
CA ASP A 112 -1.57 -15.05 -13.46
C ASP A 112 -1.90 -14.15 -14.65
N LEU A 113 -3.10 -13.56 -14.69
CA LEU A 113 -3.49 -12.57 -15.71
C LEU A 113 -2.62 -11.32 -15.62
N LEU A 114 -2.42 -10.82 -14.41
CA LEU A 114 -1.61 -9.61 -14.18
C LEU A 114 -0.14 -9.86 -14.57
N LEU A 115 0.42 -11.00 -14.17
CA LEU A 115 1.76 -11.45 -14.59
C LEU A 115 1.87 -11.51 -16.12
N PHE A 116 0.87 -12.09 -16.79
CA PHE A 116 0.83 -12.15 -18.25
C PHE A 116 0.83 -10.76 -18.88
N VAL A 117 0.00 -9.83 -18.38
CA VAL A 117 -0.09 -8.46 -18.90
C VAL A 117 1.25 -7.73 -18.76
N PHE A 118 1.84 -7.69 -17.57
CA PHE A 118 3.11 -6.99 -17.34
C PHE A 118 4.29 -7.64 -18.09
N THR A 119 4.32 -8.96 -18.17
CA THR A 119 5.31 -9.70 -18.98
C THR A 119 5.22 -9.30 -20.45
N LYS A 120 4.01 -9.28 -21.03
CA LYS A 120 3.83 -8.90 -22.44
C LYS A 120 4.19 -7.44 -22.71
N ILE A 121 3.86 -6.55 -21.82
CA ILE A 121 4.27 -5.13 -21.93
C ILE A 121 5.80 -5.04 -21.91
N LEU A 122 6.46 -5.68 -20.95
CA LEU A 122 7.91 -5.62 -20.78
C LEU A 122 8.68 -6.14 -22.01
N LEU A 123 8.26 -7.26 -22.56
CA LEU A 123 8.97 -7.91 -23.66
C LEU A 123 8.68 -7.31 -25.03
N ASN A 124 7.43 -6.86 -25.28
CA ASN A 124 7.03 -6.36 -26.60
C ASN A 124 7.36 -4.88 -26.81
N VAL A 125 7.43 -4.09 -25.73
CA VAL A 125 7.69 -2.64 -25.84
C VAL A 125 9.20 -2.36 -25.79
N ARG A 126 9.73 -1.79 -26.89
CA ARG A 126 11.17 -1.48 -27.00
C ARG A 126 11.54 -0.10 -26.47
N SER A 127 10.63 0.87 -26.62
CA SER A 127 10.87 2.24 -26.14
C SER A 127 10.79 2.29 -24.62
N LYS A 128 11.88 2.62 -23.93
CA LYS A 128 11.92 2.71 -22.46
C LYS A 128 10.90 3.70 -21.91
N LYS A 129 10.77 4.88 -22.54
CA LYS A 129 9.80 5.92 -22.16
C LYS A 129 8.36 5.39 -22.24
N PHE A 130 8.04 4.73 -23.35
CA PHE A 130 6.70 4.16 -23.55
C PHE A 130 6.46 2.95 -22.65
N LEU A 131 7.49 2.16 -22.36
CA LEU A 131 7.43 1.05 -21.42
C LEU A 131 7.13 1.55 -20.00
N ALA A 132 7.86 2.55 -19.51
CA ALA A 132 7.65 3.15 -18.20
C ALA A 132 6.25 3.78 -18.09
N PHE A 133 5.82 4.50 -19.12
CA PHE A 133 4.47 5.05 -19.21
C PHE A 133 3.41 3.95 -19.14
N LEU A 134 3.56 2.85 -19.90
CA LEU A 134 2.62 1.72 -19.84
C LEU A 134 2.62 1.02 -18.49
N PHE A 135 3.79 0.82 -17.86
CA PHE A 135 3.84 0.27 -16.51
C PHE A 135 3.11 1.17 -15.51
N SER A 136 3.33 2.47 -15.57
CA SER A 136 2.66 3.43 -14.67
C SER A 136 1.14 3.48 -14.91
N ILE A 137 0.69 3.65 -16.14
CA ILE A 137 -0.75 3.76 -16.44
C ILE A 137 -1.51 2.44 -16.22
N VAL A 138 -0.92 1.30 -16.58
CA VAL A 138 -1.54 -0.02 -16.32
C VAL A 138 -1.60 -0.29 -14.83
N SER A 139 -0.53 0.01 -14.08
CA SER A 139 -0.56 -0.08 -12.61
C SER A 139 -1.64 0.83 -12.02
N ALA A 140 -1.80 2.06 -12.53
CA ALA A 140 -2.83 2.98 -12.08
C ALA A 140 -4.25 2.44 -12.36
N VAL A 141 -4.50 1.98 -13.59
CA VAL A 141 -5.82 1.43 -13.95
C VAL A 141 -6.12 0.17 -13.13
N LEU A 142 -5.15 -0.71 -12.97
CA LEU A 142 -5.35 -1.92 -12.18
C LEU A 142 -5.58 -1.58 -10.70
N SER A 143 -4.77 -0.69 -10.11
CA SER A 143 -4.91 -0.30 -8.70
C SER A 143 -6.21 0.45 -8.41
N ALA A 144 -6.82 1.08 -9.38
CA ALA A 144 -8.14 1.68 -9.21
C ALA A 144 -9.28 0.64 -8.98
N PHE A 145 -9.07 -0.63 -9.34
CA PHE A 145 -10.07 -1.69 -9.20
C PHE A 145 -9.57 -2.89 -8.40
N LEU A 146 -8.25 -3.00 -8.28
CA LEU A 146 -7.59 -4.09 -7.60
C LEU A 146 -6.78 -3.51 -6.45
N ASP A 147 -6.63 -3.62 -5.41
CA ASP A 147 -5.75 -3.06 -4.36
C ASP A 147 -4.29 -2.84 -4.81
N ALA A 148 -3.69 -1.75 -4.35
CA ALA A 148 -2.31 -1.34 -4.69
C ALA A 148 -1.25 -2.38 -4.30
N LEU A 149 -1.44 -3.08 -3.16
CA LEU A 149 -0.52 -4.13 -2.70
C LEU A 149 -0.48 -5.30 -3.67
N THR A 150 -1.63 -5.73 -4.17
CA THR A 150 -1.71 -6.86 -5.12
C THR A 150 -1.05 -6.53 -6.46
N VAL A 151 -1.28 -5.32 -6.99
CA VAL A 151 -0.59 -4.89 -8.22
C VAL A 151 0.91 -4.86 -7.99
N THR A 152 1.37 -4.37 -6.85
CA THR A 152 2.79 -4.33 -6.48
C THR A 152 3.36 -5.73 -6.29
N ALA A 153 2.62 -6.69 -5.70
CA ALA A 153 3.03 -8.10 -5.58
C ALA A 153 3.33 -8.72 -6.96
N VAL A 154 2.50 -8.40 -7.95
CA VAL A 154 2.72 -8.84 -9.32
C VAL A 154 3.95 -8.19 -9.94
N LEU A 155 4.14 -6.88 -9.76
CA LEU A 155 5.34 -6.17 -10.22
C LEU A 155 6.61 -6.79 -9.62
N ILE A 156 6.60 -7.10 -8.32
CA ILE A 156 7.69 -7.80 -7.63
C ILE A 156 7.93 -9.18 -8.24
N SER A 157 6.88 -9.95 -8.47
CA SER A 157 6.97 -11.30 -9.04
C SER A 157 7.55 -11.29 -10.45
N VAL A 158 7.14 -10.33 -11.29
CA VAL A 158 7.73 -10.10 -12.62
C VAL A 158 9.23 -9.75 -12.50
N GLY A 159 9.56 -8.84 -11.58
CA GLY A 159 10.93 -8.41 -11.34
C GLY A 159 11.84 -9.54 -10.87
N VAL A 160 11.41 -10.33 -9.86
CA VAL A 160 12.15 -11.50 -9.36
C VAL A 160 12.31 -12.54 -10.45
N GLY A 161 11.23 -12.86 -11.17
CA GLY A 161 11.25 -13.87 -12.22
C GLY A 161 12.25 -13.53 -13.31
N PHE A 162 12.20 -12.33 -13.84
CA PHE A 162 13.13 -11.92 -14.89
C PHE A 162 14.57 -11.73 -14.40
N TYR A 163 14.75 -11.20 -13.19
CA TYR A 163 16.08 -11.13 -12.59
C TYR A 163 16.72 -12.52 -12.45
N ALA A 164 15.96 -13.48 -11.89
CA ALA A 164 16.44 -14.85 -11.70
C ALA A 164 16.81 -15.55 -13.02
N VAL A 165 16.00 -15.35 -14.08
CA VAL A 165 16.26 -15.89 -15.41
C VAL A 165 17.56 -15.34 -15.97
N PHE A 166 17.74 -14.02 -15.97
CA PHE A 166 18.98 -13.41 -16.49
C PHE A 166 20.19 -13.75 -15.63
N HIS A 167 20.10 -13.68 -14.30
CA HIS A 167 21.18 -14.01 -13.39
C HIS A 167 21.69 -15.45 -13.59
N ARG A 168 20.78 -16.39 -13.85
CA ARG A 168 21.13 -17.78 -14.17
C ARG A 168 22.02 -17.87 -15.41
N VAL A 169 21.61 -17.23 -16.50
CA VAL A 169 22.39 -17.21 -17.74
C VAL A 169 23.70 -16.45 -17.57
N ALA A 170 23.71 -15.33 -16.87
CA ALA A 170 24.90 -14.54 -16.56
C ALA A 170 25.93 -15.32 -15.73
N SER A 171 25.47 -16.30 -14.96
CA SER A 171 26.33 -17.22 -14.19
C SER A 171 26.75 -18.48 -14.98
N GLY A 172 26.40 -18.58 -16.27
CA GLY A 172 26.73 -19.73 -17.11
C GLY A 172 25.90 -21.00 -16.82
N ALA A 173 24.84 -20.88 -16.03
CA ALA A 173 23.92 -21.98 -15.74
C ALA A 173 22.87 -22.14 -16.85
N SER A 174 22.33 -23.35 -17.01
CA SER A 174 21.26 -23.64 -17.97
C SER A 174 19.92 -22.99 -17.55
N LEU A 175 19.12 -22.55 -18.51
CA LEU A 175 17.76 -22.05 -18.27
C LEU A 175 16.86 -23.08 -17.54
N SER A 176 17.16 -24.35 -17.63
CA SER A 176 16.46 -25.45 -16.96
C SER A 176 16.89 -25.68 -15.49
N ASP A 177 17.97 -25.07 -15.04
CA ASP A 177 18.47 -25.25 -13.68
C ASP A 177 17.64 -24.46 -12.68
N GLN A 178 16.69 -25.14 -12.02
CA GLN A 178 15.78 -24.55 -11.03
C GLN A 178 16.42 -24.34 -9.65
N GLN A 179 17.60 -24.93 -9.38
CA GLN A 179 18.28 -24.83 -8.08
C GLN A 179 19.32 -23.70 -8.03
N HIS A 180 19.45 -22.90 -9.09
CA HIS A 180 20.42 -21.83 -9.15
C HIS A 180 20.10 -20.73 -8.12
N ASP A 181 21.07 -20.44 -7.26
CA ASP A 181 21.00 -19.34 -6.28
C ASP A 181 21.28 -17.99 -6.97
N HIS A 182 20.24 -17.19 -7.11
CA HIS A 182 20.33 -15.84 -7.70
C HIS A 182 20.50 -14.72 -6.66
N THR A 183 20.72 -15.07 -5.38
CA THR A 183 20.89 -14.08 -4.30
C THR A 183 22.32 -13.58 -4.17
N HIS A 184 23.30 -14.28 -4.77
CA HIS A 184 24.73 -13.98 -4.68
C HIS A 184 25.39 -13.92 -6.04
N ASP A 185 26.14 -12.84 -6.32
CA ASP A 185 26.79 -12.60 -7.61
C ASP A 185 28.11 -13.38 -7.82
N ARG A 186 28.52 -14.24 -6.87
CA ARG A 186 29.83 -14.93 -6.93
C ARG A 186 30.05 -15.79 -8.18
N ALA A 187 28.95 -16.28 -8.77
CA ALA A 187 28.99 -17.13 -9.96
C ALA A 187 28.82 -16.35 -11.27
N VAL A 188 28.57 -15.03 -11.21
CA VAL A 188 28.35 -14.21 -12.40
C VAL A 188 29.64 -14.03 -13.19
N ASN A 189 29.57 -14.26 -14.50
CA ASN A 189 30.68 -14.06 -15.39
C ASN A 189 31.03 -12.58 -15.50
N THR A 190 32.32 -12.24 -15.44
CA THR A 190 32.82 -10.85 -15.53
C THR A 190 32.32 -10.11 -16.79
N ALA A 191 32.14 -10.83 -17.91
CA ALA A 191 31.55 -10.26 -19.12
C ALA A 191 30.08 -9.84 -18.99
N SER A 192 29.34 -10.42 -18.04
CA SER A 192 27.92 -10.16 -17.80
C SER A 192 27.65 -9.22 -16.62
N GLU A 193 28.67 -8.86 -15.83
CA GLU A 193 28.53 -8.02 -14.64
C GLU A 193 27.93 -6.65 -14.97
N ASN A 194 28.41 -5.99 -16.02
CA ASN A 194 27.92 -4.67 -16.43
C ASN A 194 26.45 -4.72 -16.92
N ASP A 195 26.10 -5.77 -17.67
CA ASP A 195 24.71 -5.98 -18.12
C ASP A 195 23.79 -6.24 -16.93
N LEU A 196 24.26 -6.98 -15.91
CA LEU A 196 23.51 -7.26 -14.69
C LEU A 196 23.27 -5.97 -13.87
N GLU A 197 24.29 -5.12 -13.70
CA GLU A 197 24.13 -3.84 -13.00
C GLU A 197 23.20 -2.88 -13.73
N THR A 198 23.31 -2.80 -15.05
CA THR A 198 22.42 -1.98 -15.88
C THR A 198 20.97 -2.53 -15.81
N PHE A 199 20.81 -3.84 -15.76
CA PHE A 199 19.51 -4.47 -15.62
C PHE A 199 18.86 -4.22 -14.24
N ARG A 200 19.67 -4.22 -13.17
CA ARG A 200 19.21 -3.80 -11.82
C ARG A 200 18.67 -2.37 -11.83
N ALA A 201 19.44 -1.43 -12.39
CA ALA A 201 19.01 -0.05 -12.50
C ALA A 201 17.73 0.11 -13.36
N PHE A 202 17.64 -0.66 -14.46
CA PHE A 202 16.44 -0.72 -15.29
C PHE A 202 15.23 -1.22 -14.51
N LEU A 203 15.36 -2.31 -13.74
CA LEU A 203 14.27 -2.85 -12.93
C LEU A 203 13.86 -1.88 -11.83
N ARG A 204 14.81 -1.26 -11.10
CA ARG A 204 14.50 -0.23 -10.10
C ARG A 204 13.63 0.86 -10.69
N SER A 205 14.08 1.46 -11.80
CA SER A 205 13.34 2.50 -12.50
C SER A 205 11.92 2.06 -12.88
N LEU A 206 11.79 0.90 -13.51
CA LEU A 206 10.50 0.41 -13.99
C LEU A 206 9.51 0.11 -12.86
N LEU A 207 10.00 -0.54 -11.80
CA LEU A 207 9.19 -0.91 -10.64
C LEU A 207 8.77 0.32 -9.83
N MET A 208 9.62 1.34 -9.71
CA MET A 208 9.25 2.60 -9.09
C MET A 208 8.14 3.32 -9.86
N HIS A 209 8.20 3.35 -11.19
CA HIS A 209 7.12 3.87 -12.01
C HIS A 209 5.81 3.09 -11.82
N GLY A 210 5.89 1.77 -11.73
CA GLY A 210 4.74 0.92 -11.42
C GLY A 210 4.16 1.18 -10.03
N ALA A 211 5.01 1.25 -9.01
CA ALA A 211 4.59 1.52 -7.63
C ALA A 211 3.98 2.94 -7.46
N VAL A 212 4.54 3.97 -8.11
CA VAL A 212 3.89 5.29 -8.16
C VAL A 212 2.58 5.22 -8.93
N GLY A 213 2.54 4.44 -10.02
CA GLY A 213 1.31 4.19 -10.78
C GLY A 213 0.18 3.66 -9.89
N THR A 214 0.48 2.72 -8.96
CA THR A 214 -0.56 2.22 -8.04
C THR A 214 -1.11 3.32 -7.14
N ALA A 215 -0.28 4.23 -6.63
CA ALA A 215 -0.74 5.37 -5.84
C ALA A 215 -1.59 6.35 -6.65
N LEU A 216 -1.19 6.61 -7.92
CA LEU A 216 -1.95 7.48 -8.82
C LEU A 216 -3.35 6.95 -9.15
N GLY A 217 -3.48 5.64 -9.29
CA GLY A 217 -4.77 5.00 -9.56
C GLY A 217 -5.58 4.70 -8.32
N GLY A 218 -4.91 4.24 -7.27
CA GLY A 218 -5.52 3.86 -6.00
C GLY A 218 -6.34 4.99 -5.38
N VAL A 219 -5.87 6.22 -5.42
CA VAL A 219 -6.58 7.39 -4.89
C VAL A 219 -7.87 7.73 -5.63
N CYS A 220 -8.07 7.20 -6.84
CA CYS A 220 -9.21 7.59 -7.70
C CYS A 220 -10.53 6.92 -7.34
N THR A 221 -10.49 5.76 -6.70
CA THR A 221 -11.68 4.95 -6.42
C THR A 221 -11.71 4.44 -4.99
N LEU A 222 -12.87 4.08 -4.50
CA LEU A 222 -13.06 3.62 -3.14
C LEU A 222 -12.42 2.25 -2.84
N VAL A 223 -12.11 1.43 -3.87
CA VAL A 223 -11.49 0.11 -3.70
C VAL A 223 -9.98 0.10 -3.89
N GLY A 224 -9.43 1.19 -4.44
CA GLY A 224 -8.00 1.25 -4.76
C GLY A 224 -7.07 1.27 -3.56
N GLU A 225 -7.56 1.80 -2.43
CA GLU A 225 -6.84 1.87 -1.16
C GLU A 225 -7.84 1.71 0.01
N PRO A 226 -7.47 1.04 1.13
CA PRO A 226 -8.39 0.77 2.23
C PRO A 226 -8.97 2.03 2.89
N GLN A 227 -8.17 3.10 3.02
CA GLN A 227 -8.63 4.37 3.59
C GLN A 227 -9.72 5.04 2.75
N ASN A 228 -9.73 4.82 1.45
CA ASN A 228 -10.76 5.39 0.56
C ASN A 228 -12.14 4.81 0.90
N LEU A 229 -12.20 3.48 1.12
CA LEU A 229 -13.47 2.84 1.48
C LEU A 229 -13.94 3.30 2.87
N LEU A 230 -13.03 3.46 3.81
CA LEU A 230 -13.35 3.97 5.15
C LEU A 230 -13.95 5.38 5.05
N ILE A 231 -13.32 6.29 4.32
CA ILE A 231 -13.84 7.63 4.09
C ILE A 231 -15.19 7.58 3.37
N ALA A 232 -15.31 6.75 2.32
CA ALA A 232 -16.56 6.58 1.58
C ALA A 232 -17.68 6.05 2.45
N SER A 233 -17.42 5.08 3.35
CA SER A 233 -18.40 4.52 4.28
C SER A 233 -18.92 5.58 5.25
N VAL A 234 -18.04 6.35 5.88
CA VAL A 234 -18.43 7.45 6.78
C VAL A 234 -19.17 8.55 6.03
N ALA A 235 -18.71 8.90 4.82
CA ALA A 235 -19.35 9.92 3.99
C ALA A 235 -20.65 9.44 3.33
N GLY A 236 -20.96 8.14 3.34
CA GLY A 236 -22.10 7.57 2.64
C GLY A 236 -21.98 7.65 1.11
N TRP A 237 -20.76 7.61 0.57
CA TRP A 237 -20.50 7.67 -0.87
C TRP A 237 -20.42 6.28 -1.48
N ASP A 238 -21.17 6.06 -2.56
CA ASP A 238 -21.02 4.89 -3.42
C ASP A 238 -19.78 5.03 -4.34
N PHE A 239 -19.51 3.99 -5.12
CA PHE A 239 -18.36 3.96 -6.04
C PHE A 239 -18.37 5.14 -7.03
N GLN A 240 -19.51 5.44 -7.61
CA GLN A 240 -19.64 6.51 -8.60
C GLN A 240 -19.51 7.89 -7.96
N THR A 241 -20.16 8.11 -6.83
CA THR A 241 -20.10 9.36 -6.07
C THR A 241 -18.67 9.63 -5.61
N PHE A 242 -17.98 8.61 -5.06
CA PHE A 242 -16.60 8.73 -4.66
C PHE A 242 -15.71 9.15 -5.85
N PHE A 243 -15.79 8.43 -6.97
CA PHE A 243 -15.00 8.76 -8.16
C PHE A 243 -15.26 10.19 -8.66
N MET A 244 -16.53 10.61 -8.74
CA MET A 244 -16.89 11.95 -9.20
C MET A 244 -16.39 13.05 -8.25
N ASN A 245 -16.41 12.82 -6.96
CA ASN A 245 -15.90 13.75 -5.94
C ASN A 245 -14.36 13.86 -5.99
N MET A 246 -13.66 12.74 -6.23
CA MET A 246 -12.19 12.71 -6.28
C MET A 246 -11.63 13.19 -7.62
N ALA A 247 -12.35 12.97 -8.74
CA ALA A 247 -11.84 13.21 -10.10
C ALA A 247 -11.33 14.64 -10.36
N PRO A 248 -11.94 15.72 -9.84
CA PRO A 248 -11.41 17.08 -10.06
C PRO A 248 -9.98 17.28 -9.55
N ILE A 249 -9.56 16.51 -8.53
CA ILE A 249 -8.21 16.58 -7.96
C ILE A 249 -7.33 15.46 -8.52
N THR A 250 -7.84 14.23 -8.57
CA THR A 250 -7.03 13.06 -8.90
C THR A 250 -6.70 12.96 -10.39
N MET A 251 -7.58 13.41 -11.30
CA MET A 251 -7.30 13.35 -12.74
C MET A 251 -6.17 14.29 -13.17
N PRO A 252 -6.13 15.57 -12.77
CA PRO A 252 -4.97 16.43 -13.03
C PRO A 252 -3.67 15.85 -12.45
N VAL A 253 -3.71 15.30 -11.23
CA VAL A 253 -2.55 14.67 -10.59
C VAL A 253 -2.10 13.43 -11.36
N LEU A 254 -3.01 12.56 -11.81
CA LEU A 254 -2.69 11.40 -12.65
C LEU A 254 -1.96 11.83 -13.93
N VAL A 255 -2.49 12.83 -14.65
CA VAL A 255 -1.87 13.34 -15.88
C VAL A 255 -0.47 13.89 -15.60
N CYS A 256 -0.30 14.74 -14.57
CA CYS A 256 0.99 15.31 -14.21
C CYS A 256 1.98 14.22 -13.71
N GLY A 257 1.52 13.20 -12.98
CA GLY A 257 2.31 12.05 -12.56
C GLY A 257 2.82 11.24 -13.76
N LEU A 258 1.98 10.98 -14.76
CA LEU A 258 2.38 10.29 -15.99
C LEU A 258 3.35 11.13 -16.84
N ILE A 259 3.18 12.44 -16.90
CA ILE A 259 4.13 13.35 -17.55
C ILE A 259 5.47 13.29 -16.81
N THR A 260 5.46 13.31 -15.47
CA THR A 260 6.67 13.17 -14.64
C THR A 260 7.40 11.86 -14.92
N CYS A 261 6.68 10.73 -15.03
CA CYS A 261 7.25 9.45 -15.46
C CYS A 261 8.04 9.57 -16.78
N VAL A 262 7.44 10.15 -17.81
CA VAL A 262 8.09 10.30 -19.12
C VAL A 262 9.28 11.25 -19.04
N LEU A 263 9.18 12.35 -18.31
CA LEU A 263 10.28 13.31 -18.14
C LEU A 263 11.46 12.70 -17.40
N LEU A 264 11.25 11.90 -16.35
CA LEU A 264 12.31 11.21 -15.62
C LEU A 264 13.05 10.21 -16.52
N GLU A 265 12.33 9.46 -17.35
CA GLU A 265 12.95 8.57 -18.32
C GLU A 265 13.64 9.30 -19.48
N MET A 266 13.29 10.56 -19.75
CA MET A 266 13.96 11.39 -20.74
C MET A 266 15.26 12.00 -20.22
N THR A 267 15.25 12.42 -18.96
CA THR A 267 16.36 13.16 -18.34
C THR A 267 17.39 12.23 -17.68
N GLY A 268 16.96 11.05 -17.26
CA GLY A 268 17.81 10.12 -16.49
C GLY A 268 18.12 10.59 -15.07
N TRP A 269 17.38 11.60 -14.55
CA TRP A 269 17.60 12.10 -13.20
C TRP A 269 17.04 11.14 -12.15
N PHE A 270 17.54 11.24 -10.92
CA PHE A 270 17.03 10.46 -9.76
C PHE A 270 17.08 8.94 -9.94
N ASP A 271 18.12 8.41 -10.55
CA ASP A 271 18.35 6.97 -10.84
C ASP A 271 17.37 6.37 -11.87
N TYR A 272 16.75 7.22 -12.73
CA TYR A 272 15.92 6.78 -13.86
C TYR A 272 16.71 6.75 -15.18
N GLY A 273 16.11 6.29 -16.26
CA GLY A 273 16.69 6.34 -17.62
C GLY A 273 17.53 5.13 -18.01
N ALA A 274 17.80 4.17 -17.11
CA ALA A 274 18.57 2.97 -17.45
C ALA A 274 17.84 2.13 -18.52
N LEU A 275 18.56 1.69 -19.56
CA LEU A 275 18.02 0.88 -20.64
C LEU A 275 18.20 -0.62 -20.35
N MET A 276 17.26 -1.44 -20.81
CA MET A 276 17.42 -2.89 -20.78
C MET A 276 18.54 -3.30 -21.77
N PRO A 277 19.63 -3.97 -21.33
CA PRO A 277 20.66 -4.45 -22.23
C PRO A 277 20.10 -5.43 -23.28
N ALA A 278 20.66 -5.41 -24.48
CA ALA A 278 20.19 -6.24 -25.59
C ALA A 278 20.27 -7.74 -25.26
N ASN A 279 21.36 -8.17 -24.61
CA ASN A 279 21.57 -9.56 -24.19
C ASN A 279 20.50 -9.99 -23.18
N VAL A 280 20.16 -9.12 -22.20
CA VAL A 280 19.09 -9.40 -21.23
C VAL A 280 17.77 -9.61 -21.94
N ARG A 281 17.42 -8.69 -22.86
CA ARG A 281 16.18 -8.80 -23.63
C ARG A 281 16.09 -10.09 -24.40
N GLN A 282 17.17 -10.50 -25.08
CA GLN A 282 17.21 -11.73 -25.85
C GLN A 282 16.92 -12.94 -24.97
N VAL A 283 17.62 -13.07 -23.84
CA VAL A 283 17.42 -14.17 -22.88
C VAL A 283 15.98 -14.23 -22.38
N LEU A 284 15.38 -13.08 -22.05
CA LEU A 284 14.02 -13.03 -21.53
C LEU A 284 12.98 -13.37 -22.59
N VAL A 285 13.18 -12.99 -23.86
CA VAL A 285 12.30 -13.33 -24.98
C VAL A 285 12.37 -14.84 -25.25
N GLU A 286 13.58 -15.42 -25.33
CA GLU A 286 13.78 -16.87 -25.53
C GLU A 286 13.10 -17.69 -24.40
N PHE A 287 13.20 -17.22 -23.16
CA PHE A 287 12.53 -17.84 -22.02
C PHE A 287 10.99 -17.78 -22.15
N ASP A 288 10.41 -16.62 -22.50
CA ASP A 288 8.97 -16.46 -22.66
C ASP A 288 8.41 -17.29 -23.83
N GLU A 289 9.12 -17.34 -24.96
CA GLU A 289 8.76 -18.19 -26.11
C GLU A 289 8.74 -19.68 -25.74
N GLY A 290 9.72 -20.13 -24.96
CA GLY A 290 9.77 -21.48 -24.42
C GLY A 290 8.57 -21.79 -23.51
N GLN A 291 8.20 -20.87 -22.64
CA GLN A 291 7.00 -20.99 -21.79
C GLN A 291 5.70 -21.02 -22.60
N GLN A 292 5.57 -20.14 -23.60
CA GLN A 292 4.37 -20.09 -24.44
C GLN A 292 4.19 -21.37 -25.28
N SER A 293 5.28 -21.95 -25.80
CA SER A 293 5.22 -23.19 -26.56
C SER A 293 4.76 -24.38 -25.73
N SER A 294 4.98 -24.34 -24.42
CA SER A 294 4.55 -25.35 -23.45
C SER A 294 3.17 -25.07 -22.84
N ALA A 295 2.55 -23.91 -23.15
CA ALA A 295 1.27 -23.52 -22.58
C ALA A 295 0.11 -24.41 -23.06
N THR A 296 -0.55 -25.06 -22.12
CA THR A 296 -1.68 -25.94 -22.37
C THR A 296 -2.97 -25.17 -22.66
N PRO A 297 -3.99 -25.79 -23.36
CA PRO A 297 -5.31 -25.18 -23.48
C PRO A 297 -5.93 -24.82 -22.14
N ARG A 298 -5.65 -25.57 -21.06
CA ARG A 298 -6.12 -25.32 -19.70
C ARG A 298 -5.54 -23.99 -19.17
N THR A 299 -4.25 -23.73 -19.39
CA THR A 299 -3.59 -22.47 -18.97
C THR A 299 -4.20 -21.26 -19.67
N LYS A 300 -4.45 -21.36 -20.98
CA LYS A 300 -5.09 -20.29 -21.77
C LYS A 300 -6.51 -20.01 -21.29
N MET A 301 -7.26 -21.07 -20.95
CA MET A 301 -8.63 -20.93 -20.45
C MET A 301 -8.65 -20.28 -19.05
N LYS A 302 -7.69 -20.59 -18.17
CA LYS A 302 -7.55 -19.91 -16.88
C LYS A 302 -7.38 -18.40 -17.04
N LEU A 303 -6.51 -17.95 -17.95
CA LEU A 303 -6.32 -16.52 -18.21
C LEU A 303 -7.60 -15.86 -18.76
N LEU A 304 -8.35 -16.56 -19.63
CA LEU A 304 -9.63 -16.06 -20.13
C LEU A 304 -10.65 -15.90 -19.00
N VAL A 305 -10.77 -16.90 -18.12
CA VAL A 305 -11.66 -16.84 -16.94
C VAL A 305 -11.28 -15.64 -16.05
N GLN A 306 -9.99 -15.47 -15.75
CA GLN A 306 -9.52 -14.33 -14.96
C GLN A 306 -9.85 -12.99 -15.63
N ALA A 307 -9.69 -12.85 -16.94
CA ALA A 307 -10.05 -11.65 -17.68
C ALA A 307 -11.56 -11.35 -17.66
N VAL A 308 -12.40 -12.39 -17.83
CA VAL A 308 -13.86 -12.26 -17.75
C VAL A 308 -14.30 -11.84 -16.33
N VAL A 309 -13.73 -12.48 -15.29
CA VAL A 309 -14.06 -12.17 -13.91
C VAL A 309 -13.56 -10.75 -13.53
N ALA A 310 -12.41 -10.31 -14.05
CA ALA A 310 -11.96 -8.91 -13.90
C ALA A 310 -12.98 -7.94 -14.52
N GLY A 311 -13.53 -8.25 -15.69
CA GLY A 311 -14.63 -7.48 -16.30
C GLY A 311 -15.89 -7.47 -15.43
N ILE A 312 -16.28 -8.61 -14.86
CA ILE A 312 -17.42 -8.71 -13.93
C ILE A 312 -17.17 -7.89 -12.68
N LEU A 313 -15.97 -7.92 -12.10
CA LEU A 313 -15.56 -7.11 -10.96
C LEU A 313 -15.79 -5.62 -11.23
N VAL A 314 -15.19 -5.11 -12.31
CA VAL A 314 -15.32 -3.68 -12.69
C VAL A 314 -16.79 -3.29 -12.90
N PHE A 315 -17.54 -4.13 -13.60
CA PHE A 315 -18.96 -3.90 -13.86
C PHE A 315 -19.80 -3.90 -12.55
N SER A 316 -19.53 -4.84 -11.66
CA SER A 316 -20.25 -4.94 -10.36
C SER A 316 -19.96 -3.76 -9.45
N LEU A 317 -18.71 -3.27 -9.42
CA LEU A 317 -18.33 -2.07 -8.69
C LEU A 317 -18.99 -0.81 -9.28
N ALA A 318 -18.90 -0.64 -10.60
CA ALA A 318 -19.44 0.54 -11.29
C ALA A 318 -20.98 0.67 -11.14
N LEU A 319 -21.70 -0.44 -11.11
CA LEU A 319 -23.14 -0.48 -10.92
C LEU A 319 -23.59 -0.63 -9.46
N HIS A 320 -22.64 -0.68 -8.53
CA HIS A 320 -22.91 -0.85 -7.10
C HIS A 320 -23.88 -2.03 -6.80
N LEU A 321 -23.60 -3.20 -7.41
CA LEU A 321 -24.51 -4.35 -7.33
C LEU A 321 -24.61 -4.96 -5.93
N ALA A 322 -23.57 -4.80 -5.11
CA ALA A 322 -23.50 -5.25 -3.73
C ALA A 322 -22.42 -4.47 -2.96
N ALA A 323 -22.36 -4.64 -1.64
CA ALA A 323 -21.24 -4.15 -0.84
C ALA A 323 -19.91 -4.70 -1.36
N VAL A 324 -18.85 -3.88 -1.32
CA VAL A 324 -17.56 -4.16 -1.99
C VAL A 324 -16.95 -5.48 -1.53
N GLY A 325 -17.02 -5.79 -0.23
CA GLY A 325 -16.54 -7.07 0.31
C GLY A 325 -17.27 -8.28 -0.29
N LEU A 326 -18.59 -8.17 -0.54
CA LEU A 326 -19.36 -9.24 -1.17
C LEU A 326 -19.03 -9.40 -2.65
N ILE A 327 -18.68 -8.33 -3.35
CA ILE A 327 -18.14 -8.40 -4.72
C ILE A 327 -16.79 -9.13 -4.71
N GLY A 328 -15.94 -8.89 -3.71
CA GLY A 328 -14.70 -9.65 -3.52
C GLY A 328 -14.96 -11.16 -3.33
N LEU A 329 -15.96 -11.53 -2.52
CA LEU A 329 -16.38 -12.92 -2.36
C LEU A 329 -16.90 -13.53 -3.68
N LEU A 330 -17.68 -12.79 -4.45
CA LEU A 330 -18.11 -13.21 -5.79
C LEU A 330 -16.91 -13.54 -6.68
N VAL A 331 -15.88 -12.69 -6.68
CA VAL A 331 -14.64 -12.90 -7.43
C VAL A 331 -13.94 -14.19 -6.98
N ILE A 332 -13.80 -14.44 -5.67
CA ILE A 332 -13.21 -15.68 -5.13
C ILE A 332 -13.99 -16.89 -5.68
N VAL A 333 -15.31 -16.88 -5.54
CA VAL A 333 -16.17 -18.02 -5.95
C VAL A 333 -16.04 -18.29 -7.45
N LEU A 334 -16.11 -17.27 -8.29
CA LEU A 334 -16.00 -17.43 -9.73
C LEU A 334 -14.62 -17.94 -10.13
N LEU A 335 -13.55 -17.35 -9.59
CA LEU A 335 -12.18 -17.75 -9.96
C LEU A 335 -11.83 -19.15 -9.47
N THR A 336 -12.20 -19.52 -8.26
CA THR A 336 -11.93 -20.86 -7.72
C THR A 336 -12.75 -21.93 -8.44
N ALA A 337 -14.05 -21.69 -8.64
CA ALA A 337 -14.93 -22.64 -9.32
C ALA A 337 -14.51 -22.92 -10.77
N PHE A 338 -14.23 -21.88 -11.56
CA PHE A 338 -13.91 -22.04 -12.99
C PHE A 338 -12.43 -22.35 -13.27
N ASN A 339 -11.53 -22.13 -12.31
CA ASN A 339 -10.12 -22.53 -12.43
C ASN A 339 -9.84 -23.90 -11.77
N GLY A 340 -10.85 -24.53 -11.15
CA GLY A 340 -10.74 -25.84 -10.52
C GLY A 340 -9.89 -25.81 -9.24
N ILE A 341 -9.98 -24.73 -8.45
CA ILE A 341 -9.35 -24.58 -7.15
C ILE A 341 -10.40 -24.94 -6.10
N THR A 342 -10.33 -26.16 -5.60
CA THR A 342 -11.32 -26.73 -4.66
C THR A 342 -10.71 -27.19 -3.34
N ASP A 343 -9.39 -27.10 -3.22
CA ASP A 343 -8.68 -27.46 -2.01
C ASP A 343 -8.72 -26.29 -1.01
N GLU A 344 -9.08 -26.59 0.25
CA GLU A 344 -9.17 -25.60 1.32
C GLU A 344 -7.81 -24.93 1.60
N HIS A 345 -6.72 -25.67 1.43
CA HIS A 345 -5.37 -25.15 1.63
C HIS A 345 -5.01 -24.06 0.60
N ASP A 346 -5.34 -24.29 -0.70
CA ASP A 346 -5.11 -23.32 -1.78
C ASP A 346 -5.95 -22.04 -1.57
N ILE A 347 -7.21 -22.22 -1.11
CA ILE A 347 -8.08 -21.08 -0.75
C ILE A 347 -7.50 -20.34 0.47
N GLY A 348 -7.04 -21.08 1.49
CA GLY A 348 -6.45 -20.51 2.69
C GLY A 348 -5.24 -19.63 2.41
N HIS A 349 -4.39 -19.99 1.44
CA HIS A 349 -3.25 -19.16 1.03
C HIS A 349 -3.63 -17.75 0.55
N ALA A 350 -4.75 -17.60 -0.13
CA ALA A 350 -5.23 -16.30 -0.56
C ALA A 350 -5.58 -15.38 0.61
N PHE A 351 -6.12 -15.95 1.70
CA PHE A 351 -6.44 -15.20 2.91
C PHE A 351 -5.21 -14.87 3.77
N GLN A 352 -4.14 -15.66 3.68
CA GLN A 352 -2.91 -15.41 4.44
C GLN A 352 -2.28 -14.04 4.13
N GLU A 353 -2.44 -13.52 2.92
CA GLU A 353 -1.95 -12.19 2.54
C GLU A 353 -2.84 -11.06 3.12
N ALA A 354 -4.14 -11.30 3.27
CA ALA A 354 -5.10 -10.30 3.74
C ALA A 354 -5.13 -10.16 5.28
N LEU A 355 -5.02 -11.28 6.00
CA LEU A 355 -5.25 -11.34 7.45
C LEU A 355 -4.33 -10.47 8.30
N PRO A 356 -2.99 -10.37 8.05
CA PRO A 356 -2.11 -9.57 8.89
C PRO A 356 -2.51 -8.09 8.90
N PHE A 357 -2.86 -7.55 7.73
CA PHE A 357 -3.28 -6.16 7.63
C PHE A 357 -4.69 -5.94 8.20
N THR A 358 -5.61 -6.88 8.01
CA THR A 358 -6.94 -6.83 8.63
C THR A 358 -6.85 -6.83 10.17
N ALA A 359 -5.95 -7.63 10.74
CA ALA A 359 -5.72 -7.63 12.18
C ALA A 359 -5.11 -6.30 12.67
N LEU A 360 -4.18 -5.72 11.91
CA LEU A 360 -3.60 -4.41 12.21
C LEU A 360 -4.66 -3.30 12.17
N LEU A 361 -5.61 -3.37 11.24
CA LEU A 361 -6.73 -2.42 11.17
C LEU A 361 -7.56 -2.43 12.47
N VAL A 362 -7.81 -3.60 13.06
CA VAL A 362 -8.51 -3.68 14.35
C VAL A 362 -7.69 -3.01 15.47
N VAL A 363 -6.36 -3.11 15.43
CA VAL A 363 -5.49 -2.35 16.35
C VAL A 363 -5.63 -0.84 16.12
N PHE A 364 -5.75 -0.38 14.86
CA PHE A 364 -6.03 1.04 14.57
C PHE A 364 -7.32 1.50 15.25
N PHE A 365 -8.40 0.72 15.14
CA PHE A 365 -9.67 1.06 15.78
C PHE A 365 -9.54 1.15 17.31
N ALA A 366 -8.73 0.33 17.93
CA ALA A 366 -8.48 0.44 19.36
C ALA A 366 -7.76 1.75 19.74
N VAL A 367 -6.80 2.20 18.95
CA VAL A 367 -6.13 3.49 19.16
C VAL A 367 -7.07 4.66 18.84
N VAL A 368 -7.92 4.54 17.81
CA VAL A 368 -8.94 5.54 17.47
C VAL A 368 -9.96 5.68 18.60
N ALA A 369 -10.38 4.58 19.23
CA ALA A 369 -11.25 4.64 20.41
C ALA A 369 -10.60 5.46 21.56
N VAL A 370 -9.30 5.31 21.79
CA VAL A 370 -8.57 6.17 22.75
C VAL A 370 -8.62 7.65 22.33
N ILE A 371 -8.40 7.93 21.04
CA ILE A 371 -8.45 9.30 20.51
C ILE A 371 -9.82 9.93 20.76
N HIS A 372 -10.90 9.21 20.48
CA HIS A 372 -12.26 9.68 20.64
C HIS A 372 -12.64 9.88 22.12
N GLU A 373 -12.39 8.89 22.96
CA GLU A 373 -12.78 8.98 24.39
C GLU A 373 -12.00 10.05 25.15
N GLN A 374 -10.73 10.30 24.76
CA GLN A 374 -9.91 11.33 25.39
C GLN A 374 -10.00 12.67 24.65
N HIS A 375 -10.82 12.80 23.59
CA HIS A 375 -10.99 14.03 22.79
C HIS A 375 -9.66 14.65 22.33
N LEU A 376 -8.70 13.80 21.88
CA LEU A 376 -7.34 14.22 21.63
C LEU A 376 -7.25 15.17 20.43
N PHE A 377 -7.95 14.90 19.36
CA PHE A 377 -7.89 15.69 18.13
C PHE A 377 -8.84 16.87 18.09
N THR A 378 -9.84 16.96 18.99
CA THR A 378 -10.79 18.06 19.06
C THR A 378 -10.09 19.45 19.03
N PRO A 379 -9.01 19.72 19.81
CA PRO A 379 -8.35 21.03 19.74
C PRO A 379 -7.66 21.31 18.39
N VAL A 380 -7.24 20.26 17.67
CA VAL A 380 -6.63 20.38 16.34
C VAL A 380 -7.69 20.73 15.32
N ILE A 381 -8.83 20.04 15.38
CA ILE A 381 -9.98 20.28 14.50
C ILE A 381 -10.53 21.69 14.73
N ASP A 382 -10.75 22.10 15.99
CA ASP A 382 -11.21 23.45 16.36
C ASP A 382 -10.30 24.53 15.79
N ALA A 383 -8.97 24.33 15.89
CA ALA A 383 -8.00 25.27 15.35
C ALA A 383 -8.08 25.41 13.82
N VAL A 384 -8.35 24.29 13.10
CA VAL A 384 -8.53 24.31 11.65
C VAL A 384 -9.90 24.88 11.28
N LEU A 385 -10.95 24.52 11.98
CA LEU A 385 -12.31 25.05 11.75
C LEU A 385 -12.43 26.56 12.08
N ALA A 386 -11.54 27.09 12.91
CA ALA A 386 -11.43 28.53 13.14
C ALA A 386 -10.80 29.30 11.96
N MET A 387 -10.19 28.62 10.99
CA MET A 387 -9.64 29.25 9.79
C MET A 387 -10.78 29.62 8.80
N SER A 388 -10.47 30.41 7.77
CA SER A 388 -11.44 30.71 6.74
C SER A 388 -11.78 29.47 5.90
N ASP A 389 -13.02 29.35 5.44
CA ASP A 389 -13.56 28.21 4.68
C ASP A 389 -12.72 27.87 3.43
N GLU A 390 -12.13 28.87 2.79
CA GLU A 390 -11.26 28.71 1.61
C GLU A 390 -9.93 28.01 1.92
N VAL A 391 -9.42 28.13 3.16
CA VAL A 391 -8.11 27.62 3.56
C VAL A 391 -8.21 26.21 4.20
N ARG A 392 -9.35 25.89 4.80
CA ARG A 392 -9.55 24.63 5.54
C ARG A 392 -9.21 23.37 4.71
N PRO A 393 -9.72 23.18 3.46
CA PRO A 393 -9.38 21.98 2.68
C PRO A 393 -7.88 21.87 2.41
N ALA A 394 -7.20 22.97 2.10
CA ALA A 394 -5.75 22.98 1.88
C ALA A 394 -4.97 22.61 3.14
N MET A 395 -5.39 23.07 4.31
CA MET A 395 -4.78 22.70 5.60
C MET A 395 -5.01 21.24 5.94
N PHE A 396 -6.23 20.70 5.74
CA PHE A 396 -6.49 19.26 5.89
C PHE A 396 -5.64 18.43 4.95
N PHE A 397 -5.52 18.82 3.67
CA PHE A 397 -4.66 18.15 2.70
C PHE A 397 -3.20 18.09 3.16
N LEU A 398 -2.64 19.22 3.61
CA LEU A 398 -1.24 19.29 4.06
C LEU A 398 -1.00 18.55 5.37
N ALA A 399 -1.88 18.72 6.37
CA ALA A 399 -1.74 18.05 7.66
C ALA A 399 -1.82 16.53 7.52
N ASN A 400 -2.81 16.04 6.77
CA ASN A 400 -2.94 14.61 6.45
C ASN A 400 -1.72 14.11 5.66
N GLY A 401 -1.26 14.86 4.66
CA GLY A 401 -0.11 14.49 3.84
C GLY A 401 1.19 14.38 4.64
N LEU A 402 1.43 15.31 5.54
CA LEU A 402 2.62 15.27 6.41
C LEU A 402 2.59 14.07 7.35
N LEU A 403 1.45 13.81 7.98
CA LEU A 403 1.31 12.70 8.91
C LEU A 403 1.36 11.35 8.17
N SER A 404 0.70 11.22 7.02
CA SER A 404 0.73 10.03 6.18
C SER A 404 2.11 9.72 5.59
N ALA A 405 2.94 10.71 5.35
CA ALA A 405 4.32 10.48 4.91
C ALA A 405 5.19 9.78 5.99
N ILE A 406 4.78 9.80 7.25
CA ILE A 406 5.52 9.22 8.38
C ILE A 406 4.84 7.95 8.90
N SER A 407 3.51 7.89 8.85
CA SER A 407 2.69 6.82 9.41
C SER A 407 1.83 6.13 8.32
N ASP A 408 0.91 5.28 8.74
CA ASP A 408 0.00 4.57 7.85
C ASP A 408 -1.18 5.45 7.41
N ASN A 409 -1.55 5.38 6.12
CA ASN A 409 -2.63 6.18 5.52
C ASN A 409 -4.00 5.86 6.12
N VAL A 410 -4.26 4.59 6.43
CA VAL A 410 -5.56 4.16 6.97
C VAL A 410 -5.75 4.74 8.36
N PHE A 411 -4.71 4.68 9.20
CA PHE A 411 -4.75 5.27 10.53
C PHE A 411 -5.03 6.79 10.47
N VAL A 412 -4.29 7.52 9.63
CA VAL A 412 -4.47 8.96 9.48
C VAL A 412 -5.86 9.30 8.99
N ALA A 413 -6.33 8.63 7.94
CA ALA A 413 -7.67 8.84 7.40
C ALA A 413 -8.76 8.57 8.44
N THR A 414 -8.63 7.47 9.20
CA THR A 414 -9.60 7.11 10.25
C THR A 414 -9.73 8.21 11.27
N VAL A 415 -8.63 8.71 11.80
CA VAL A 415 -8.63 9.78 12.80
C VAL A 415 -9.34 11.03 12.26
N TYR A 416 -8.92 11.55 11.12
CA TYR A 416 -9.44 12.81 10.62
C TYR A 416 -10.88 12.73 10.12
N ILE A 417 -11.27 11.62 9.45
CA ILE A 417 -12.66 11.48 8.97
C ILE A 417 -13.64 11.34 10.12
N SER A 418 -13.27 10.62 11.18
CA SER A 418 -14.11 10.46 12.37
C SER A 418 -14.35 11.77 13.12
N GLU A 419 -13.31 12.61 13.22
CA GLU A 419 -13.41 13.91 13.86
C GLU A 419 -14.30 14.88 13.08
N ILE A 420 -14.17 14.95 11.73
CA ILE A 420 -15.08 15.82 10.96
C ILE A 420 -16.52 15.25 10.89
N ASP A 421 -16.71 13.94 11.02
CA ASP A 421 -18.03 13.34 11.16
C ASP A 421 -18.67 13.71 12.51
N ALA A 422 -17.87 13.75 13.58
CA ALA A 422 -18.33 14.25 14.88
C ALA A 422 -18.72 15.72 14.81
N ALA A 423 -17.94 16.57 14.14
CA ALA A 423 -18.27 17.98 13.91
C ALA A 423 -19.56 18.17 13.08
N LEU A 424 -19.78 17.33 12.06
CA LEU A 424 -21.01 17.29 11.28
C LEU A 424 -22.21 16.92 12.15
N LYS A 425 -22.09 15.88 12.97
CA LYS A 425 -23.14 15.43 13.90
C LYS A 425 -23.44 16.45 14.99
N ALA A 426 -22.42 17.20 15.43
CA ALA A 426 -22.58 18.32 16.37
C ALA A 426 -23.22 19.56 15.73
N GLY A 427 -23.29 19.64 14.41
CA GLY A 427 -23.81 20.79 13.67
C GLY A 427 -22.82 21.97 13.59
N GLU A 428 -21.54 21.71 13.79
CA GLU A 428 -20.46 22.70 13.67
C GLU A 428 -20.09 22.98 12.22
N ILE A 429 -20.24 21.97 11.36
CA ILE A 429 -20.10 22.08 9.90
C ILE A 429 -21.35 21.54 9.20
N ASP A 430 -21.61 22.03 8.01
CA ASP A 430 -22.69 21.48 7.17
C ASP A 430 -22.21 20.30 6.30
N ARG A 431 -23.13 19.66 5.62
CA ARG A 431 -22.83 18.51 4.76
C ARG A 431 -21.89 18.88 3.58
N ALA A 432 -22.04 20.06 3.01
CA ALA A 432 -21.22 20.48 1.88
C ALA A 432 -19.77 20.71 2.31
N GLU A 433 -19.57 21.28 3.50
CA GLU A 433 -18.26 21.43 4.11
C GLU A 433 -17.65 20.07 4.46
N PHE A 434 -18.39 19.18 5.10
CA PHE A 434 -17.94 17.82 5.37
C PHE A 434 -17.43 17.13 4.10
N ASP A 435 -18.18 17.19 2.99
CA ASP A 435 -17.80 16.57 1.73
C ASP A 435 -16.49 17.17 1.19
N ARG A 436 -16.32 18.49 1.25
CA ARG A 436 -15.05 19.16 0.84
C ARG A 436 -13.87 18.71 1.72
N LEU A 437 -14.05 18.64 3.02
CA LEU A 437 -13.01 18.22 3.95
C LEU A 437 -12.67 16.73 3.77
N ALA A 438 -13.66 15.87 3.57
CA ALA A 438 -13.47 14.44 3.29
C ALA A 438 -12.66 14.20 2.00
N ILE A 439 -12.90 14.99 0.95
CA ILE A 439 -12.10 14.96 -0.29
C ILE A 439 -10.65 15.39 0.00
N ALA A 440 -10.46 16.45 0.77
CA ALA A 440 -9.14 16.94 1.13
C ALA A 440 -8.37 15.94 2.01
N ILE A 441 -9.04 15.27 2.97
CA ILE A 441 -8.47 14.19 3.78
C ILE A 441 -8.03 13.04 2.88
N ASN A 442 -8.91 12.54 2.03
CA ASN A 442 -8.60 11.40 1.15
C ASN A 442 -7.40 11.69 0.23
N THR A 443 -7.43 12.83 -0.45
CA THR A 443 -6.35 13.20 -1.38
C THR A 443 -5.06 13.57 -0.63
N GLY A 444 -5.17 14.18 0.55
CA GLY A 444 -4.05 14.50 1.43
C GLY A 444 -3.36 13.26 1.97
N THR A 445 -4.09 12.22 2.38
CA THR A 445 -3.47 10.97 2.85
C THR A 445 -2.78 10.19 1.73
N ASN A 446 -3.26 10.28 0.50
CA ASN A 446 -2.78 9.47 -0.61
C ASN A 446 -1.63 10.12 -1.40
N LEU A 447 -1.74 11.40 -1.76
CA LEU A 447 -0.83 12.01 -2.74
C LEU A 447 0.54 12.37 -2.18
N PRO A 448 0.67 13.06 -1.02
CA PRO A 448 1.98 13.35 -0.43
C PRO A 448 2.67 12.13 0.17
N SER A 449 1.93 11.08 0.51
CA SER A 449 2.45 9.89 1.18
C SER A 449 3.48 9.10 0.34
N VAL A 450 3.53 9.31 -0.99
CA VAL A 450 4.57 8.76 -1.86
C VAL A 450 5.99 9.27 -1.51
N ALA A 451 6.11 10.23 -0.59
CA ALA A 451 7.39 10.76 -0.13
C ALA A 451 8.29 9.71 0.52
N THR A 452 7.72 8.72 1.19
CA THR A 452 8.48 7.71 1.92
C THR A 452 7.89 6.31 1.75
N PRO A 453 8.71 5.27 1.93
CA PRO A 453 8.20 3.90 1.93
C PRO A 453 7.14 3.63 3.01
N ASN A 454 7.20 4.32 4.15
CA ASN A 454 6.23 4.12 5.23
C ASN A 454 4.87 4.72 4.91
N GLY A 455 4.85 5.82 4.15
CA GLY A 455 3.61 6.50 3.76
C GLY A 455 2.82 5.77 2.66
N GLN A 456 3.46 4.87 1.90
CA GLN A 456 2.80 4.13 0.83
C GLN A 456 2.97 2.62 1.00
N ALA A 457 1.87 1.92 1.22
CA ALA A 457 1.88 0.46 1.42
C ALA A 457 2.58 -0.28 0.26
N ALA A 458 2.35 0.13 -0.98
CA ALA A 458 3.02 -0.41 -2.17
C ALA A 458 4.55 -0.25 -2.11
N PHE A 459 5.04 0.90 -1.64
CA PHE A 459 6.48 1.18 -1.51
C PHE A 459 7.10 0.37 -0.38
N LEU A 460 6.44 0.31 0.77
CA LEU A 460 6.88 -0.51 1.89
C LEU A 460 6.96 -1.98 1.49
N PHE A 461 5.95 -2.48 0.81
CA PHE A 461 5.91 -3.86 0.33
C PHE A 461 7.01 -4.16 -0.70
N LEU A 462 7.26 -3.27 -1.65
CA LEU A 462 8.38 -3.41 -2.59
C LEU A 462 9.73 -3.42 -1.85
N LEU A 463 9.93 -2.54 -0.88
CA LEU A 463 11.18 -2.43 -0.14
C LEU A 463 11.45 -3.61 0.80
N THR A 464 10.40 -4.24 1.34
CA THR A 464 10.50 -5.43 2.21
C THR A 464 10.53 -6.75 1.44
N SER A 465 10.29 -6.70 0.13
CA SER A 465 10.25 -7.90 -0.72
C SER A 465 11.63 -8.51 -0.95
N ALA A 466 11.64 -9.78 -1.36
CA ALA A 466 12.86 -10.47 -1.80
C ALA A 466 13.54 -9.78 -3.01
N LEU A 467 12.83 -8.96 -3.76
CA LEU A 467 13.35 -8.25 -4.93
C LEU A 467 14.26 -7.08 -4.56
N ALA A 468 13.94 -6.34 -3.48
CA ALA A 468 14.67 -5.13 -3.11
C ALA A 468 16.20 -5.33 -2.99
N PRO A 469 16.72 -6.35 -2.27
CA PRO A 469 18.15 -6.61 -2.23
C PRO A 469 18.71 -7.04 -3.60
N LEU A 470 17.98 -7.77 -4.42
CA LEU A 470 18.41 -8.22 -5.74
C LEU A 470 18.67 -7.05 -6.70
N ILE A 471 17.81 -6.04 -6.67
CA ILE A 471 17.96 -4.81 -7.48
C ILE A 471 18.69 -3.69 -6.73
N ARG A 472 19.23 -3.97 -5.53
CA ARG A 472 19.91 -3.01 -4.66
C ARG A 472 19.09 -1.76 -4.36
N LEU A 473 17.78 -1.95 -4.14
CA LEU A 473 16.87 -0.87 -3.74
C LEU A 473 16.93 -0.69 -2.23
N SER A 474 17.38 0.47 -1.78
CA SER A 474 17.42 0.85 -0.37
C SER A 474 16.32 1.87 -0.03
N TYR A 475 16.04 2.07 1.26
CA TYR A 475 15.15 3.13 1.72
C TYR A 475 15.51 4.51 1.16
N GLY A 476 16.79 4.89 1.28
CA GLY A 476 17.26 6.19 0.79
C GLY A 476 17.15 6.33 -0.73
N THR A 477 17.48 5.27 -1.48
CA THR A 477 17.32 5.26 -2.94
C THR A 477 15.85 5.43 -3.32
N MET A 478 14.94 4.73 -2.65
CA MET A 478 13.50 4.85 -2.91
C MET A 478 12.98 6.25 -2.64
N VAL A 479 13.37 6.89 -1.53
CA VAL A 479 13.00 8.28 -1.21
C VAL A 479 13.52 9.25 -2.28
N VAL A 480 14.77 9.09 -2.73
CA VAL A 480 15.35 9.92 -3.80
C VAL A 480 14.60 9.75 -5.10
N MET A 481 14.27 8.51 -5.48
CA MET A 481 13.50 8.22 -6.70
C MET A 481 12.06 8.73 -6.61
N ALA A 482 11.45 8.70 -5.42
CA ALA A 482 10.10 9.19 -5.18
C ALA A 482 10.00 10.72 -5.14
N LEU A 483 11.09 11.43 -4.79
CA LEU A 483 11.09 12.88 -4.56
C LEU A 483 10.47 13.72 -5.69
N PRO A 484 10.79 13.52 -6.98
CA PRO A 484 10.16 14.30 -8.05
C PRO A 484 8.65 14.06 -8.13
N TYR A 485 8.20 12.84 -7.89
CA TYR A 485 6.78 12.52 -7.81
C TYR A 485 6.13 13.19 -6.61
N THR A 486 6.76 13.12 -5.43
CA THR A 486 6.26 13.77 -4.22
C THR A 486 5.99 15.26 -4.45
N ILE A 487 6.95 15.95 -5.06
CA ILE A 487 6.83 17.38 -5.36
C ILE A 487 5.66 17.65 -6.31
N VAL A 488 5.55 16.86 -7.39
CA VAL A 488 4.50 17.06 -8.40
C VAL A 488 3.13 16.67 -7.86
N LEU A 489 2.99 15.51 -7.24
CA LEU A 489 1.70 15.03 -6.74
C LEU A 489 1.16 15.91 -5.62
N THR A 490 2.04 16.30 -4.68
CA THR A 490 1.67 17.22 -3.59
C THR A 490 1.34 18.61 -4.11
N GLY A 491 2.17 19.17 -5.00
CA GLY A 491 1.99 20.51 -5.53
C GLY A 491 0.74 20.63 -6.40
N VAL A 492 0.54 19.69 -7.33
CA VAL A 492 -0.65 19.68 -8.20
C VAL A 492 -1.90 19.33 -7.38
N GLY A 493 -1.80 18.37 -6.43
CA GLY A 493 -2.90 18.02 -5.55
C GLY A 493 -3.36 19.19 -4.68
N LEU A 494 -2.42 19.89 -4.04
CA LEU A 494 -2.72 21.09 -3.25
C LEU A 494 -3.36 22.20 -4.10
N LEU A 495 -2.82 22.46 -5.30
CA LEU A 495 -3.38 23.42 -6.23
C LEU A 495 -4.80 23.03 -6.64
N ALA A 496 -5.02 21.77 -6.99
CA ALA A 496 -6.34 21.28 -7.36
C ALA A 496 -7.35 21.37 -6.22
N VAL A 497 -6.95 21.00 -4.98
CA VAL A 497 -7.77 21.18 -3.77
C VAL A 497 -8.15 22.64 -3.57
N THR A 498 -7.20 23.57 -3.69
CA THR A 498 -7.45 25.01 -3.50
C THR A 498 -8.36 25.61 -4.57
N ILE A 499 -8.39 25.05 -5.79
CA ILE A 499 -9.19 25.57 -6.90
C ILE A 499 -10.58 24.90 -6.93
N ALA A 500 -10.67 23.61 -6.61
CA ALA A 500 -11.88 22.82 -6.79
C ALA A 500 -12.77 22.77 -5.55
N LEU A 501 -12.21 22.96 -4.35
CA LEU A 501 -12.91 22.91 -3.07
C LEU A 501 -13.04 24.29 -2.42
#